data_602224979374da4150ff7026fb27e96c
#
_entry.id   602224979374da4150ff7026fb27e96c
#
_cell.length_a   1.000
_cell.length_b   1.000
_cell.length_c   1.000
_cell.angle_alpha   90.00
_cell.angle_beta   90.00
_cell.angle_gamma   90.00
#
_symmetry.space_group_name_H-M   'P 1'
#
loop_
_entity.id
_entity.type
_entity.pdbx_description
1 polymer ?
#
loop_
_entity_poly.entity_id
_entity_poly.type
_entity_poly.pdbx_seq_one_letter_code
_entity_poly.pdbx_strand_id
1 'polypeptide(L)'
;MVFALPYTTLLWMLLNIMRTKRKSLFGWSNVFYNYSLQDFAKDAWMPFLIALVLLAVAMLTNTDMYVQVGKILDLGISIIPSMVALIVAAYTIMLSFILSDKVTSIKNKEGGADFIQSINSGFAFCLLISILTIIMMVLAKGICNMQVEVEPTLADIINYVVYFLFSFLLVYSVFILIGIVIDIYNSGQTALL
;
A
#
# COMPACT_ATOMS: atom_id res chain seq x y z
N MET A 1 16.64 28.52 -3.80
CA MET A 1 15.43 28.94 -3.05
C MET A 1 14.54 27.71 -2.97
N VAL A 2 14.68 26.94 -1.87
CA VAL A 2 14.01 25.64 -1.68
C VAL A 2 12.64 25.92 -1.11
N PHE A 3 11.59 25.59 -1.82
CA PHE A 3 10.21 25.62 -1.31
C PHE A 3 10.04 24.48 -0.30
N ALA A 4 10.31 24.77 0.95
CA ALA A 4 9.86 23.95 2.06
C ALA A 4 8.34 24.17 2.20
N LEU A 5 7.54 23.32 1.57
CA LEU A 5 6.13 23.20 1.93
C LEU A 5 6.08 22.76 3.39
N PRO A 6 5.38 23.50 4.26
CA PRO A 6 5.33 23.17 5.67
C PRO A 6 4.68 21.81 5.85
N TYR A 7 5.42 20.83 6.38
CA TYR A 7 4.96 19.46 6.71
C TYR A 7 3.68 19.47 7.55
N THR A 8 3.44 20.56 8.29
CA THR A 8 2.23 20.80 9.07
C THR A 8 0.96 20.90 8.21
N THR A 9 1.03 21.45 7.00
CA THR A 9 -0.14 21.61 6.11
C THR A 9 -0.56 20.28 5.49
N LEU A 10 0.41 19.44 5.13
CA LEU A 10 0.13 18.12 4.55
C LEU A 10 -0.44 17.17 5.62
N LEU A 11 0.16 17.18 6.82
CA LEU A 11 -0.35 16.43 7.97
C LEU A 11 -1.74 16.93 8.41
N TRP A 12 -1.96 18.25 8.41
CA TRP A 12 -3.25 18.86 8.74
C TRP A 12 -4.32 18.58 7.68
N MET A 13 -3.93 18.54 6.41
CA MET A 13 -4.80 18.16 5.30
C MET A 13 -5.19 16.68 5.37
N LEU A 14 -4.25 15.79 5.68
CA LEU A 14 -4.51 14.37 5.92
C LEU A 14 -5.40 14.16 7.16
N LEU A 15 -5.13 14.87 8.26
CA LEU A 15 -5.96 14.81 9.47
C LEU A 15 -7.37 15.39 9.25
N ASN A 16 -7.53 16.43 8.45
CA ASN A 16 -8.84 16.98 8.10
C ASN A 16 -9.63 16.09 7.15
N ILE A 17 -8.97 15.43 6.19
CA ILE A 17 -9.60 14.42 5.33
C ILE A 17 -10.14 13.26 6.17
N MET A 18 -9.41 12.86 7.23
CA MET A 18 -9.84 11.82 8.16
C MET A 18 -10.93 12.26 9.14
N ARG A 19 -11.09 13.57 9.38
CA ARG A 19 -12.02 14.11 10.39
C ARG A 19 -13.41 14.48 9.86
N THR A 20 -13.57 14.62 8.55
CA THR A 20 -14.88 14.94 7.95
C THR A 20 -15.76 13.69 7.92
N LYS A 21 -16.54 13.49 8.98
CA LYS A 21 -17.61 12.47 9.14
C LYS A 21 -18.79 12.63 8.15
N ARG A 22 -18.57 13.10 6.95
CA ARG A 22 -19.59 13.04 5.90
C ARG A 22 -19.37 11.76 5.11
N LYS A 23 -20.30 10.80 5.23
CA LYS A 23 -20.45 9.66 4.32
C LYS A 23 -20.55 10.19 2.87
N SER A 24 -19.41 10.52 2.26
CA SER A 24 -19.39 10.67 0.82
C SER A 24 -19.34 9.24 0.26
N LEU A 25 -20.36 8.87 -0.49
CA LEU A 25 -20.42 7.55 -1.15
C LEU A 25 -19.33 7.39 -2.23
N PHE A 26 -18.60 8.45 -2.56
CA PHE A 26 -17.66 8.51 -3.67
C PHE A 26 -16.35 9.23 -3.30
N GLY A 27 -15.26 8.82 -3.96
CA GLY A 27 -13.95 9.48 -3.88
C GLY A 27 -13.05 9.03 -2.73
N TRP A 28 -11.92 9.71 -2.61
CA TRP A 28 -10.86 9.43 -1.65
C TRP A 28 -11.34 9.32 -0.20
N SER A 29 -12.28 10.18 0.18
CA SER A 29 -12.88 10.22 1.51
C SER A 29 -13.52 8.87 1.90
N ASN A 30 -14.13 8.18 0.95
CA ASN A 30 -14.79 6.90 1.20
C ASN A 30 -13.78 5.76 1.35
N VAL A 31 -12.71 5.76 0.56
CA VAL A 31 -11.64 4.76 0.67
C VAL A 31 -11.03 4.80 2.07
N PHE A 32 -10.66 5.99 2.56
CA PHE A 32 -10.06 6.17 3.88
C PHE A 32 -11.06 6.10 5.05
N TYR A 33 -12.36 6.25 4.79
CA TYR A 33 -13.38 6.08 5.82
C TYR A 33 -13.56 4.61 6.22
N ASN A 34 -13.52 3.71 5.25
CA ASN A 34 -13.71 2.27 5.47
C ASN A 34 -12.42 1.54 5.81
N TYR A 35 -11.25 2.16 5.59
CA TYR A 35 -9.94 1.63 5.97
C TYR A 35 -9.35 2.52 7.07
N SER A 36 -9.54 2.11 8.32
CA SER A 36 -9.13 2.91 9.48
C SER A 36 -7.62 2.84 9.71
N LEU A 37 -7.07 3.81 10.47
CA LEU A 37 -5.68 3.77 10.93
C LEU A 37 -5.38 2.52 11.80
N GLN A 38 -6.40 1.99 12.49
CA GLN A 38 -6.25 0.76 13.27
C GLN A 38 -6.09 -0.47 12.36
N ASP A 39 -6.83 -0.51 11.24
CA ASP A 39 -6.71 -1.57 10.24
C ASP A 39 -5.34 -1.49 9.56
N PHE A 40 -4.91 -0.28 9.17
CA PHE A 40 -3.56 -0.05 8.66
C PHE A 40 -2.48 -0.56 9.63
N ALA A 41 -2.57 -0.23 10.92
CA ALA A 41 -1.57 -0.64 11.91
C ALA A 41 -1.54 -2.17 12.09
N LYS A 42 -2.69 -2.84 12.02
CA LYS A 42 -2.79 -4.31 12.08
C LYS A 42 -2.14 -4.96 10.85
N ASP A 43 -2.41 -4.41 9.67
CA ASP A 43 -1.88 -4.96 8.42
C ASP A 43 -0.39 -4.63 8.22
N ALA A 44 0.08 -3.49 8.77
CA ALA A 44 1.45 -3.03 8.66
C ALA A 44 2.43 -3.74 9.62
N TRP A 45 1.94 -4.33 10.70
CA TRP A 45 2.77 -4.95 11.74
C TRP A 45 3.71 -6.04 11.21
N MET A 46 3.18 -7.02 10.48
CA MET A 46 4.00 -8.10 9.91
C MET A 46 4.98 -7.60 8.85
N PRO A 47 4.56 -6.79 7.86
CA PRO A 47 5.48 -6.15 6.91
C PRO A 47 6.60 -5.36 7.59
N PHE A 48 6.29 -4.63 8.66
CA PHE A 48 7.28 -3.88 9.43
C PHE A 48 8.33 -4.78 10.06
N LEU A 49 7.92 -5.89 10.69
CA LEU A 49 8.87 -6.87 11.25
C LEU A 49 9.75 -7.50 10.18
N ILE A 50 9.16 -7.88 9.04
CA ILE A 50 9.92 -8.47 7.92
C ILE A 50 10.93 -7.46 7.38
N ALA A 51 10.54 -6.19 7.22
CA ALA A 51 11.45 -5.15 6.77
C ALA A 51 12.60 -4.90 7.75
N LEU A 52 12.35 -4.98 9.07
CA LEU A 52 13.40 -4.92 10.09
C LEU A 52 14.37 -6.11 10.00
N VAL A 53 13.86 -7.32 9.78
CA VAL A 53 14.70 -8.51 9.59
C VAL A 53 15.54 -8.37 8.32
N LEU A 54 14.96 -7.89 7.21
CA LEU A 54 15.70 -7.65 5.96
C LEU A 54 16.79 -6.60 6.15
N LEU A 55 16.52 -5.52 6.88
CA LEU A 55 17.50 -4.51 7.21
C LEU A 55 18.63 -5.11 8.07
N ALA A 56 18.31 -5.88 9.11
CA ALA A 56 19.29 -6.53 9.95
C ALA A 56 20.20 -7.49 9.15
N VAL A 57 19.61 -8.28 8.25
CA VAL A 57 20.38 -9.16 7.34
C VAL A 57 21.28 -8.35 6.42
N ALA A 58 20.77 -7.24 5.86
CA ALA A 58 21.56 -6.36 5.00
C ALA A 58 22.74 -5.72 5.74
N MET A 59 22.57 -5.35 7.02
CA MET A 59 23.65 -4.84 7.88
C MET A 59 24.71 -5.89 8.19
N LEU A 60 24.35 -7.17 8.27
CA LEU A 60 25.28 -8.28 8.53
C LEU A 60 26.07 -8.69 7.27
N THR A 61 25.59 -8.31 6.09
CA THR A 61 26.34 -8.53 4.84
C THR A 61 27.34 -7.41 4.67
N ASN A 62 28.61 -7.76 4.34
CA ASN A 62 29.66 -6.78 4.02
C ASN A 62 29.44 -6.10 2.64
N THR A 63 28.18 -5.93 2.24
CA THR A 63 27.81 -5.36 0.94
C THR A 63 27.50 -3.89 1.12
N ASP A 64 27.93 -3.06 0.20
CA ASP A 64 27.60 -1.64 0.16
C ASP A 64 26.06 -1.45 0.17
N MET A 65 25.57 -0.65 1.12
CA MET A 65 24.13 -0.40 1.29
C MET A 65 23.51 0.30 0.08
N TYR A 66 24.25 1.14 -0.62
CA TYR A 66 23.80 1.75 -1.87
C TYR A 66 23.46 0.70 -2.93
N VAL A 67 24.28 -0.35 -3.04
CA VAL A 67 24.01 -1.49 -3.95
C VAL A 67 22.77 -2.25 -3.52
N GLN A 68 22.56 -2.43 -2.20
CA GLN A 68 21.34 -3.10 -1.68
C GLN A 68 20.07 -2.28 -1.94
N VAL A 69 20.14 -0.95 -1.77
CA VAL A 69 19.06 -0.04 -2.16
C VAL A 69 18.72 -0.19 -3.65
N GLY A 70 19.74 -0.21 -4.52
CA GLY A 70 19.53 -0.45 -5.95
C GLY A 70 18.76 -1.73 -6.25
N LYS A 71 19.15 -2.84 -5.59
CA LYS A 71 18.49 -4.14 -5.78
C LYS A 71 17.04 -4.16 -5.32
N ILE A 72 16.72 -3.57 -4.15
CA ILE A 72 15.33 -3.54 -3.66
C ILE A 72 14.44 -2.66 -4.54
N LEU A 73 14.97 -1.55 -5.08
CA LEU A 73 14.26 -0.71 -6.04
C LEU A 73 13.98 -1.46 -7.35
N ASP A 74 14.98 -2.15 -7.91
CA ASP A 74 14.83 -2.93 -9.15
C ASP A 74 13.83 -4.08 -8.96
N LEU A 75 13.88 -4.76 -7.82
CA LEU A 75 12.93 -5.80 -7.45
C LEU A 75 11.49 -5.26 -7.38
N GLY A 76 11.28 -4.14 -6.69
CA GLY A 76 9.96 -3.53 -6.57
C GLY A 76 9.41 -3.03 -7.90
N ILE A 77 10.23 -2.35 -8.71
CA ILE A 77 9.85 -1.86 -10.04
C ILE A 77 9.46 -3.03 -10.97
N SER A 78 10.07 -4.20 -10.82
CA SER A 78 9.75 -5.37 -11.63
C SER A 78 8.50 -6.11 -11.17
N ILE A 79 8.23 -6.20 -9.86
CA ILE A 79 7.16 -7.03 -9.29
C ILE A 79 5.85 -6.25 -9.15
N ILE A 80 5.89 -5.01 -8.67
CA ILE A 80 4.66 -4.26 -8.33
C ILE A 80 3.72 -4.07 -9.52
N PRO A 81 4.16 -3.80 -10.76
CA PRO A 81 3.26 -3.69 -11.90
C PRO A 81 2.45 -4.97 -12.15
N SER A 82 3.08 -6.14 -12.00
CA SER A 82 2.40 -7.43 -12.13
C SER A 82 1.37 -7.64 -11.02
N MET A 83 1.68 -7.21 -9.80
CA MET A 83 0.73 -7.23 -8.68
C MET A 83 -0.47 -6.30 -8.94
N VAL A 84 -0.23 -5.08 -9.43
CA VAL A 84 -1.31 -4.14 -9.81
C VAL A 84 -2.22 -4.76 -10.87
N ALA A 85 -1.66 -5.39 -11.91
CA ALA A 85 -2.44 -6.08 -12.93
C ALA A 85 -3.32 -7.20 -12.33
N LEU A 86 -2.76 -7.98 -11.39
CA LEU A 86 -3.50 -9.04 -10.68
C LEU A 86 -4.64 -8.46 -9.84
N ILE A 87 -4.40 -7.35 -9.12
CA ILE A 87 -5.42 -6.67 -8.31
C ILE A 87 -6.56 -6.16 -9.20
N VAL A 88 -6.25 -5.56 -10.35
CA VAL A 88 -7.25 -5.07 -11.31
C VAL A 88 -8.08 -6.22 -11.85
N ALA A 89 -7.46 -7.35 -12.21
CA ALA A 89 -8.17 -8.53 -12.67
C ALA A 89 -9.10 -9.09 -11.58
N ALA A 90 -8.61 -9.21 -10.33
CA ALA A 90 -9.38 -9.66 -9.18
C ALA A 90 -10.57 -8.72 -8.89
N TYR A 91 -10.35 -7.41 -8.98
CA TYR A 91 -11.39 -6.40 -8.82
C TYR A 91 -12.47 -6.52 -9.90
N THR A 92 -12.08 -6.77 -11.14
CA THR A 92 -13.05 -6.97 -12.25
C THR A 92 -13.95 -8.20 -12.00
N ILE A 93 -13.36 -9.30 -11.52
CA ILE A 93 -14.13 -10.50 -11.14
C ILE A 93 -15.09 -10.17 -9.99
N MET A 94 -14.60 -9.46 -8.98
CA MET A 94 -15.42 -9.05 -7.83
C MET A 94 -16.57 -8.12 -8.23
N LEU A 95 -16.33 -7.16 -9.13
CA LEU A 95 -17.40 -6.30 -9.66
C LEU A 95 -18.46 -7.12 -10.41
N SER A 96 -18.05 -8.08 -11.24
CA SER A 96 -18.99 -8.96 -11.93
C SER A 96 -19.85 -9.77 -10.96
N PHE A 97 -19.26 -10.20 -9.85
CA PHE A 97 -19.97 -10.88 -8.77
C PHE A 97 -20.95 -9.92 -8.06
N ILE A 98 -20.53 -8.71 -7.69
CA ILE A 98 -21.35 -7.68 -7.02
C ILE A 98 -22.57 -7.29 -7.87
N LEU A 99 -22.44 -7.32 -9.20
CA LEU A 99 -23.52 -7.00 -10.14
C LEU A 99 -24.47 -8.17 -10.38
N SER A 100 -24.19 -9.38 -9.86
CA SER A 100 -25.07 -10.54 -10.02
C SER A 100 -26.30 -10.45 -9.12
N ASP A 101 -27.40 -11.06 -9.56
CA ASP A 101 -28.68 -11.10 -8.82
C ASP A 101 -28.54 -11.74 -7.44
N LYS A 102 -27.58 -12.67 -7.27
CA LYS A 102 -27.30 -13.33 -5.98
C LYS A 102 -26.84 -12.34 -4.92
N VAL A 103 -26.03 -11.33 -5.29
CA VAL A 103 -25.54 -10.31 -4.35
C VAL A 103 -26.61 -9.29 -4.00
N THR A 104 -27.62 -9.11 -4.82
CA THR A 104 -28.77 -8.27 -4.47
C THR A 104 -29.45 -8.80 -3.19
N SER A 105 -29.50 -10.11 -2.99
CA SER A 105 -30.01 -10.71 -1.75
C SER A 105 -29.12 -10.43 -0.52
N ILE A 106 -27.80 -10.42 -0.70
CA ILE A 106 -26.85 -10.08 0.38
C ILE A 106 -26.94 -8.59 0.71
N LYS A 107 -27.04 -7.72 -0.29
CA LYS A 107 -27.16 -6.27 -0.12
C LYS A 107 -28.41 -5.88 0.67
N ASN A 108 -29.48 -6.66 0.56
CA ASN A 108 -30.74 -6.43 1.28
C ASN A 108 -30.72 -6.99 2.72
N LYS A 109 -29.72 -7.79 3.09
CA LYS A 109 -29.52 -8.21 4.48
C LYS A 109 -28.90 -7.08 5.30
N GLU A 110 -29.17 -7.06 6.60
CA GLU A 110 -28.59 -6.09 7.53
C GLU A 110 -27.06 -6.18 7.50
N GLY A 111 -26.38 -5.04 7.27
CA GLY A 111 -24.92 -4.96 7.13
C GLY A 111 -24.36 -5.40 5.76
N GLY A 112 -25.16 -5.93 4.84
CA GLY A 112 -24.69 -6.44 3.54
C GLY A 112 -24.13 -5.33 2.63
N ALA A 113 -24.75 -4.15 2.67
CA ALA A 113 -24.28 -2.99 1.92
C ALA A 113 -22.90 -2.48 2.45
N ASP A 114 -22.74 -2.44 3.77
CA ASP A 114 -21.48 -1.99 4.41
C ASP A 114 -20.35 -3.00 4.13
N PHE A 115 -20.64 -4.29 4.11
CA PHE A 115 -19.69 -5.34 3.74
C PHE A 115 -19.18 -5.17 2.30
N ILE A 116 -20.08 -4.99 1.32
CA ILE A 116 -19.70 -4.76 -0.08
C ILE A 116 -18.88 -3.49 -0.22
N GLN A 117 -19.24 -2.43 0.49
CA GLN A 117 -18.51 -1.16 0.47
C GLN A 117 -17.11 -1.29 1.08
N SER A 118 -16.96 -2.06 2.16
CA SER A 118 -15.67 -2.34 2.78
C SER A 118 -14.72 -3.06 1.82
N ILE A 119 -15.18 -4.10 1.15
CA ILE A 119 -14.38 -4.82 0.15
C ILE A 119 -13.96 -3.90 -0.99
N ASN A 120 -14.89 -3.12 -1.54
CA ASN A 120 -14.59 -2.18 -2.62
C ASN A 120 -13.54 -1.14 -2.20
N SER A 121 -13.61 -0.65 -0.97
CA SER A 121 -12.63 0.27 -0.40
C SER A 121 -11.27 -0.38 -0.17
N GLY A 122 -11.23 -1.65 0.25
CA GLY A 122 -10.00 -2.43 0.40
C GLY A 122 -9.25 -2.59 -0.93
N PHE A 123 -9.96 -2.93 -2.01
CA PHE A 123 -9.38 -2.99 -3.36
C PHE A 123 -8.82 -1.64 -3.82
N ALA A 124 -9.60 -0.57 -3.65
CA ALA A 124 -9.17 0.77 -4.03
C ALA A 124 -7.93 1.20 -3.23
N PHE A 125 -7.91 0.95 -1.92
CA PHE A 125 -6.76 1.24 -1.06
C PHE A 125 -5.51 0.48 -1.50
N CYS A 126 -5.63 -0.81 -1.78
CA CYS A 126 -4.52 -1.65 -2.24
C CYS A 126 -3.93 -1.15 -3.57
N LEU A 127 -4.78 -0.80 -4.54
CA LEU A 127 -4.35 -0.22 -5.81
C LEU A 127 -3.60 1.10 -5.59
N LEU A 128 -4.12 1.98 -4.75
CA LEU A 128 -3.52 3.27 -4.45
C LEU A 128 -2.14 3.15 -3.81
N ILE A 129 -2.00 2.28 -2.80
CA ILE A 129 -0.71 2.04 -2.14
C ILE A 129 0.29 1.44 -3.13
N SER A 130 -0.11 0.47 -3.93
CA SER A 130 0.77 -0.16 -4.92
C SER A 130 1.25 0.83 -5.99
N ILE A 131 0.34 1.69 -6.50
CA ILE A 131 0.69 2.74 -7.47
C ILE A 131 1.62 3.78 -6.82
N LEU A 132 1.34 4.20 -5.60
CA LEU A 132 2.20 5.14 -4.88
C LEU A 132 3.59 4.55 -4.65
N THR A 133 3.66 3.28 -4.25
CA THR A 133 4.93 2.59 -4.02
C THR A 133 5.78 2.54 -5.29
N ILE A 134 5.20 2.18 -6.45
CA ILE A 134 5.96 2.15 -7.71
C ILE A 134 6.45 3.55 -8.12
N ILE A 135 5.60 4.57 -7.97
CA ILE A 135 6.01 5.96 -8.26
C ILE A 135 7.20 6.36 -7.38
N MET A 136 7.13 6.09 -6.07
CA MET A 136 8.21 6.41 -5.14
C MET A 136 9.50 5.65 -5.48
N MET A 137 9.41 4.36 -5.85
CA MET A 137 10.58 3.56 -6.25
C MET A 137 11.21 4.05 -7.54
N VAL A 138 10.41 4.41 -8.55
CA VAL A 138 10.91 4.95 -9.82
C VAL A 138 11.60 6.30 -9.59
N LEU A 139 11.02 7.19 -8.78
CA LEU A 139 11.65 8.48 -8.44
C LEU A 139 12.96 8.27 -7.66
N ALA A 140 12.97 7.38 -6.67
CA ALA A 140 14.17 7.06 -5.91
C ALA A 140 15.27 6.46 -6.80
N LYS A 141 14.92 5.56 -7.73
CA LYS A 141 15.87 5.01 -8.70
C LYS A 141 16.44 6.10 -9.62
N GLY A 142 15.59 7.03 -10.05
CA GLY A 142 16.03 8.20 -10.81
C GLY A 142 17.04 9.05 -10.05
N ILE A 143 16.80 9.32 -8.76
CA ILE A 143 17.71 10.08 -7.89
C ILE A 143 19.05 9.32 -7.69
N CYS A 144 18.99 8.01 -7.42
CA CYS A 144 20.19 7.19 -7.30
C CYS A 144 21.07 7.27 -8.55
N ASN A 145 20.47 7.29 -9.73
CA ASN A 145 21.21 7.39 -11.00
C ASN A 145 21.85 8.77 -11.25
N MET A 146 21.48 9.82 -10.51
CA MET A 146 22.04 11.17 -10.66
C MET A 146 23.41 11.34 -9.99
N GLN A 147 23.91 10.36 -9.25
CA GLN A 147 25.22 10.39 -8.55
C GLN A 147 25.43 11.70 -7.74
N VAL A 148 24.47 12.04 -6.89
CA VAL A 148 24.55 13.22 -6.04
C VAL A 148 25.67 13.04 -5.02
N GLU A 149 26.64 13.95 -5.00
CA GLU A 149 27.71 13.95 -3.99
C GLU A 149 27.11 14.30 -2.63
N VAL A 150 27.21 13.39 -1.68
CA VAL A 150 26.76 13.55 -0.30
C VAL A 150 27.91 13.15 0.62
N GLU A 151 27.99 13.77 1.78
CA GLU A 151 28.96 13.37 2.81
C GLU A 151 28.79 11.86 3.12
N PRO A 152 29.88 11.05 3.18
CA PRO A 152 29.81 9.59 3.32
C PRO A 152 28.95 9.12 4.50
N THR A 153 29.12 9.72 5.67
CA THR A 153 28.36 9.37 6.88
C THR A 153 26.84 9.60 6.71
N LEU A 154 26.47 10.72 6.08
CA LEU A 154 25.08 11.05 5.80
C LEU A 154 24.50 10.14 4.71
N ALA A 155 25.29 9.79 3.70
CA ALA A 155 24.92 8.86 2.64
C ALA A 155 24.58 7.49 3.20
N ASP A 156 25.37 6.96 4.13
CA ASP A 156 25.10 5.67 4.76
C ASP A 156 23.78 5.68 5.53
N ILE A 157 23.55 6.71 6.36
CA ILE A 157 22.28 6.84 7.11
C ILE A 157 21.09 6.89 6.15
N ILE A 158 21.18 7.69 5.09
CA ILE A 158 20.13 7.79 4.08
C ILE A 158 19.87 6.43 3.44
N ASN A 159 20.92 5.71 3.05
CA ASN A 159 20.80 4.40 2.42
C ASN A 159 20.11 3.36 3.33
N TYR A 160 20.41 3.33 4.64
CA TYR A 160 19.72 2.48 5.60
C TYR A 160 18.23 2.80 5.71
N VAL A 161 17.89 4.10 5.83
CA VAL A 161 16.50 4.56 5.92
C VAL A 161 15.73 4.25 4.64
N VAL A 162 16.32 4.52 3.50
CA VAL A 162 15.74 4.26 2.17
C VAL A 162 15.53 2.77 1.94
N TYR A 163 16.53 1.94 2.27
CA TYR A 163 16.41 0.50 2.18
C TYR A 163 15.26 -0.05 3.05
N PHE A 164 15.19 0.38 4.31
CA PHE A 164 14.11 -0.01 5.21
C PHE A 164 12.74 0.40 4.68
N LEU A 165 12.60 1.67 4.26
CA LEU A 165 11.34 2.21 3.76
C LEU A 165 10.83 1.44 2.53
N PHE A 166 11.69 1.20 1.54
CA PHE A 166 11.28 0.50 0.32
C PHE A 166 11.08 -1.00 0.52
N SER A 167 11.86 -1.63 1.41
CA SER A 167 11.60 -3.00 1.84
C SER A 167 10.24 -3.12 2.52
N PHE A 168 9.90 -2.19 3.42
CA PHE A 168 8.61 -2.13 4.08
C PHE A 168 7.48 -1.95 3.07
N LEU A 169 7.57 -0.96 2.18
CA LEU A 169 6.53 -0.70 1.18
C LEU A 169 6.31 -1.86 0.22
N LEU A 170 7.38 -2.54 -0.20
CA LEU A 170 7.30 -3.72 -1.06
C LEU A 170 6.58 -4.87 -0.34
N VAL A 171 7.03 -5.22 0.87
CA VAL A 171 6.43 -6.30 1.67
C VAL A 171 4.99 -5.97 2.02
N TYR A 172 4.70 -4.73 2.40
CA TYR A 172 3.35 -4.26 2.69
C TYR A 172 2.41 -4.42 1.50
N SER A 173 2.87 -4.06 0.29
CA SER A 173 2.09 -4.26 -0.95
C SER A 173 1.75 -5.74 -1.18
N VAL A 174 2.68 -6.66 -0.88
CA VAL A 174 2.41 -8.11 -0.98
C VAL A 174 1.37 -8.55 0.07
N PHE A 175 1.48 -8.08 1.31
CA PHE A 175 0.56 -8.46 2.39
C PHE A 175 -0.86 -7.97 2.14
N ILE A 176 -1.04 -6.75 1.64
CA ILE A 176 -2.36 -6.24 1.26
C ILE A 176 -2.98 -7.11 0.15
N LEU A 177 -2.17 -7.57 -0.83
CA LEU A 177 -2.65 -8.48 -1.86
C LEU A 177 -3.16 -9.80 -1.28
N ILE A 178 -2.46 -10.36 -0.27
CA ILE A 178 -2.92 -11.55 0.45
C ILE A 178 -4.27 -11.29 1.14
N GLY A 179 -4.42 -10.12 1.79
CA GLY A 179 -5.68 -9.69 2.40
C GLY A 179 -6.83 -9.70 1.39
N ILE A 180 -6.64 -9.13 0.20
CA ILE A 180 -7.63 -9.14 -0.88
C ILE A 180 -8.03 -10.56 -1.30
N VAL A 181 -7.06 -11.47 -1.41
CA VAL A 181 -7.37 -12.88 -1.77
C VAL A 181 -8.26 -13.53 -0.71
N ILE A 182 -8.00 -13.26 0.58
CA ILE A 182 -8.82 -13.75 1.68
C ILE A 182 -10.23 -13.15 1.63
N ASP A 183 -10.35 -11.86 1.33
CA ASP A 183 -11.66 -11.17 1.22
C ASP A 183 -12.49 -11.73 0.06
N ILE A 184 -11.87 -12.02 -1.09
CA ILE A 184 -12.54 -12.69 -2.22
C ILE A 184 -13.03 -14.06 -1.81
N TYR A 185 -12.19 -14.86 -1.15
CA TYR A 185 -12.54 -16.18 -0.67
C TYR A 185 -13.73 -16.14 0.29
N ASN A 186 -13.68 -15.26 1.29
CA ASN A 186 -14.75 -15.09 2.27
C ASN A 186 -16.06 -14.63 1.62
N SER A 187 -15.97 -13.74 0.62
CA SER A 187 -17.12 -13.28 -0.16
C SER A 187 -17.77 -14.45 -0.94
N GLY A 188 -16.94 -15.29 -1.55
CA GLY A 188 -17.40 -16.50 -2.23
C GLY A 188 -18.11 -17.47 -1.29
N GLN A 189 -17.57 -17.69 -0.08
CA GLN A 189 -18.22 -18.54 0.93
C GLN A 189 -19.58 -17.98 1.39
N THR A 190 -19.65 -16.67 1.61
CA THR A 190 -20.92 -16.01 2.01
C THR A 190 -22.00 -16.12 0.94
N ALA A 191 -21.63 -16.23 -0.33
CA ALA A 191 -22.57 -16.40 -1.44
C ALA A 191 -23.06 -17.83 -1.61
N LEU A 192 -22.38 -18.81 -1.03
CA LEU A 192 -22.76 -20.23 -1.06
C LEU A 192 -23.73 -20.61 0.07
N LEU A 193 -23.82 -19.79 1.12
CA LEU A 193 -24.73 -19.94 2.27
C LEU A 193 -26.02 -19.15 2.07
#